data_13e8dceb57b0c5061c7863eccf0ae8c6
#
_entry.id   13e8dceb57b0c5061c7863eccf0ae8c6
#
_cell.length_a   1.000
_cell.length_b   1.000
_cell.length_c   1.000
_cell.angle_alpha   90.00
_cell.angle_beta   90.00
_cell.angle_gamma   90.00
#
_symmetry.space_group_name_H-M   'P 1'
#
loop_
_entity.id
_entity.type
_entity.pdbx_description
1 polymer ?
#
loop_
_entity_poly.entity_id
_entity_poly.type
_entity_poly.pdbx_seq_one_letter_code
_entity_poly.pdbx_strand_id
1 'polypeptide(L)'
;MLVILAERLEQYARAFNVFGYITLRAVLATMTALFISFVVGPRMIAWLSRMKIGQSVRDDGPQTHLAKAGTPTMGGALILVSIAITTLLWGNLTNRFVWVVLLVTVGFGAIGWVDDWRKVVHRNPKGLSARWKFFWQSLIGLAAAIYLAFSVSAPDNTQFLRLLSAWVVSGFNIDLSPKANLIVPFFKTISYPLGVWGFIALTYCVIVGTSNAVNLTDGLDGLAIMPTVMVGAALGIFAYVTSRADFSGYLFLPHIPGAGELTVICGAIAGAGLGFLWFNAYPADVFMGDVGALALGAALGTIAVIVRQEIVLFIMGGVFVVETLSVIVQVASFKLTGKRVFRMAPLHHHYELKGWKENQVVVRFWIITMLLVLFGLSTLKLR
;
A
#
# COMPACT_ATOMS: atom_id res chain seq x y z
N MET A 1 -14.71 -11.11 -11.41
CA MET A 1 -15.20 -11.86 -12.60
C MET A 1 -15.72 -13.24 -12.21
N LEU A 2 -14.93 -14.07 -11.54
CA LEU A 2 -15.35 -15.42 -11.11
C LEU A 2 -16.53 -15.40 -10.12
N VAL A 3 -16.66 -14.36 -9.31
CA VAL A 3 -17.81 -14.17 -8.41
C VAL A 3 -19.12 -14.08 -9.21
N ILE A 4 -19.16 -13.22 -10.24
CA ILE A 4 -20.34 -13.06 -11.09
C ILE A 4 -20.67 -14.35 -11.85
N LEU A 5 -19.65 -15.09 -12.25
CA LEU A 5 -19.83 -16.40 -12.88
C LEU A 5 -20.40 -17.42 -11.87
N ALA A 6 -19.85 -17.44 -10.66
CA ALA A 6 -20.31 -18.35 -9.60
C ALA A 6 -21.77 -18.08 -9.20
N GLU A 7 -22.17 -16.81 -9.08
CA GLU A 7 -23.56 -16.41 -8.83
C GLU A 7 -24.53 -16.92 -9.92
N ARG A 8 -24.09 -16.91 -11.18
CA ARG A 8 -24.88 -17.49 -12.29
C ARG A 8 -24.92 -19.03 -12.23
N LEU A 9 -23.82 -19.67 -11.85
CA LEU A 9 -23.70 -21.12 -11.77
C LEU A 9 -24.39 -21.70 -10.53
N GLU A 10 -24.63 -20.91 -9.48
CA GLU A 10 -25.37 -21.29 -8.30
C GLU A 10 -26.78 -21.80 -8.64
N GLN A 11 -27.38 -21.28 -9.70
CA GLN A 11 -28.69 -21.72 -10.21
C GLN A 11 -28.67 -23.19 -10.67
N TYR A 12 -27.49 -23.69 -11.09
CA TYR A 12 -27.33 -25.07 -11.57
C TYR A 12 -26.77 -26.01 -10.50
N ALA A 13 -25.91 -25.50 -9.61
CA ALA A 13 -25.33 -26.30 -8.54
C ALA A 13 -25.03 -25.42 -7.31
N ARG A 14 -25.64 -25.77 -6.17
CA ARG A 14 -25.48 -25.05 -4.88
C ARG A 14 -24.02 -24.98 -4.38
N ALA A 15 -23.15 -25.87 -4.86
CA ALA A 15 -21.74 -25.88 -4.50
C ALA A 15 -21.02 -24.55 -4.89
N PHE A 16 -21.51 -23.85 -5.90
CA PHE A 16 -20.91 -22.56 -6.31
C PHE A 16 -21.16 -21.42 -5.33
N ASN A 17 -22.13 -21.55 -4.39
CA ASN A 17 -22.36 -20.56 -3.34
C ASN A 17 -21.13 -20.36 -2.43
N VAL A 18 -20.22 -21.33 -2.36
CA VAL A 18 -18.98 -21.23 -1.59
C VAL A 18 -18.12 -20.03 -2.03
N PHE A 19 -18.18 -19.63 -3.28
CA PHE A 19 -17.47 -18.45 -3.81
C PHE A 19 -18.09 -17.10 -3.40
N GLY A 20 -19.27 -17.09 -2.78
CA GLY A 20 -19.85 -15.94 -2.11
C GLY A 20 -19.10 -15.55 -0.83
N TYR A 21 -18.41 -16.49 -0.16
CA TYR A 21 -17.69 -16.21 1.08
C TYR A 21 -16.40 -15.42 0.83
N ILE A 22 -16.34 -14.20 1.40
CA ILE A 22 -15.20 -13.28 1.27
C ILE A 22 -13.90 -13.95 1.78
N THR A 23 -13.97 -14.69 2.88
CA THR A 23 -12.81 -15.38 3.49
C THR A 23 -12.20 -16.41 2.54
N LEU A 24 -13.02 -17.23 1.89
CA LEU A 24 -12.52 -18.16 0.89
C LEU A 24 -11.90 -17.44 -0.29
N ARG A 25 -12.57 -16.39 -0.80
CA ARG A 25 -12.03 -15.60 -1.91
C ARG A 25 -10.71 -14.92 -1.57
N ALA A 26 -10.53 -14.47 -0.33
CA ALA A 26 -9.27 -13.90 0.13
C ALA A 26 -8.14 -14.94 0.13
N VAL A 27 -8.41 -16.16 0.60
CA VAL A 27 -7.44 -17.27 0.55
C VAL A 27 -7.10 -17.63 -0.90
N LEU A 28 -8.11 -17.80 -1.76
CA LEU A 28 -7.91 -18.10 -3.18
C LEU A 28 -7.17 -16.97 -3.90
N ALA A 29 -7.44 -15.71 -3.55
CA ALA A 29 -6.71 -14.56 -4.06
C ALA A 29 -5.22 -14.60 -3.65
N THR A 30 -4.92 -14.93 -2.40
CA THR A 30 -3.55 -15.09 -1.94
C THR A 30 -2.82 -16.19 -2.71
N MET A 31 -3.45 -17.35 -2.86
CA MET A 31 -2.87 -18.48 -3.61
C MET A 31 -2.69 -18.16 -5.09
N THR A 32 -3.68 -17.49 -5.71
CA THR A 32 -3.62 -17.11 -7.13
C THR A 32 -2.51 -16.10 -7.39
N ALA A 33 -2.39 -15.05 -6.56
CA ALA A 33 -1.34 -14.05 -6.70
C ALA A 33 0.05 -14.65 -6.50
N LEU A 34 0.21 -15.55 -5.52
CA LEU A 34 1.44 -16.30 -5.28
C LEU A 34 1.81 -17.17 -6.48
N PHE A 35 0.83 -17.91 -7.01
CA PHE A 35 1.02 -18.78 -8.18
C PHE A 35 1.41 -17.97 -9.43
N ILE A 36 0.73 -16.85 -9.69
CA ILE A 36 1.09 -15.95 -10.81
C ILE A 36 2.54 -15.48 -10.65
N SER A 37 2.94 -15.08 -9.44
CA SER A 37 4.31 -14.63 -9.18
C SER A 37 5.34 -15.71 -9.46
N PHE A 38 5.10 -16.97 -9.09
CA PHE A 38 6.01 -18.08 -9.36
C PHE A 38 6.09 -18.46 -10.85
N VAL A 39 4.98 -18.38 -11.58
CA VAL A 39 4.95 -18.75 -13.01
C VAL A 39 5.52 -17.63 -13.88
N VAL A 40 5.17 -16.38 -13.58
CA VAL A 40 5.57 -15.21 -14.37
C VAL A 40 6.96 -14.71 -13.99
N GLY A 41 7.31 -14.79 -12.69
CA GLY A 41 8.53 -14.22 -12.12
C GLY A 41 9.80 -14.62 -12.86
N PRO A 42 10.13 -15.91 -13.03
CA PRO A 42 11.37 -16.32 -13.70
C PRO A 42 11.47 -15.80 -15.13
N ARG A 43 10.35 -15.80 -15.88
CA ARG A 43 10.32 -15.29 -17.27
C ARG A 43 10.53 -13.79 -17.31
N MET A 44 9.90 -13.05 -16.39
CA MET A 44 10.02 -11.61 -16.31
C MET A 44 11.43 -11.20 -15.88
N ILE A 45 12.02 -11.86 -14.86
CA ILE A 45 13.40 -11.61 -14.42
C ILE A 45 14.38 -11.84 -15.56
N ALA A 46 14.24 -12.97 -16.29
CA ALA A 46 15.07 -13.26 -17.46
C ALA A 46 14.92 -12.21 -18.57
N TRP A 47 13.70 -11.70 -18.78
CA TRP A 47 13.44 -10.64 -19.75
C TRP A 47 14.08 -9.32 -19.34
N LEU A 48 13.91 -8.90 -18.06
CA LEU A 48 14.53 -7.69 -17.51
C LEU A 48 16.07 -7.75 -17.58
N SER A 49 16.67 -8.90 -17.26
CA SER A 49 18.11 -9.13 -17.34
C SER A 49 18.63 -9.02 -18.77
N ARG A 50 17.92 -9.59 -19.78
CA ARG A 50 18.29 -9.49 -21.19
C ARG A 50 18.26 -8.05 -21.70
N MET A 51 17.31 -7.25 -21.25
CA MET A 51 17.23 -5.82 -21.59
C MET A 51 18.30 -4.98 -20.88
N LYS A 52 19.17 -5.60 -20.07
CA LYS A 52 20.18 -4.91 -19.25
C LYS A 52 19.55 -3.81 -18.36
N ILE A 53 18.37 -4.08 -17.85
CA ILE A 53 17.62 -3.21 -16.95
C ILE A 53 18.21 -3.37 -15.53
N GLY A 54 19.51 -3.13 -15.38
CA GLY A 54 20.21 -3.15 -14.10
C GLY A 54 20.22 -1.78 -13.44
N GLN A 55 20.11 -1.78 -12.12
CA GLN A 55 20.22 -0.54 -11.35
C GLN A 55 21.64 0.02 -11.46
N SER A 56 21.77 1.31 -11.78
CA SER A 56 23.03 2.03 -11.61
C SER A 56 23.25 2.24 -10.11
N VAL A 57 24.25 1.55 -9.55
CA VAL A 57 24.63 1.73 -8.14
C VAL A 57 25.13 3.16 -7.96
N ARG A 58 24.65 3.85 -6.92
CA ARG A 58 25.14 5.20 -6.58
C ARG A 58 26.52 5.08 -5.91
N ASP A 59 27.44 5.93 -6.33
CA ASP A 59 28.81 5.97 -5.77
C ASP A 59 28.85 6.42 -4.30
N ASP A 60 27.75 7.06 -3.82
CA ASP A 60 27.63 7.59 -2.46
C ASP A 60 27.12 6.57 -1.42
N GLY A 61 26.82 5.32 -1.83
CA GLY A 61 26.25 4.27 -0.98
C GLY A 61 27.32 3.41 -0.28
N PRO A 62 26.90 2.47 0.62
CA PRO A 62 27.79 1.47 1.20
C PRO A 62 28.48 0.65 0.10
N GLN A 63 29.78 0.38 0.25
CA GLN A 63 30.58 -0.36 -0.75
C GLN A 63 30.05 -1.79 -1.01
N THR A 64 29.33 -2.37 -0.05
CA THR A 64 28.65 -3.67 -0.19
C THR A 64 27.62 -3.69 -1.32
N HIS A 65 27.05 -2.54 -1.68
CA HIS A 65 26.07 -2.41 -2.75
C HIS A 65 26.68 -2.50 -4.17
N LEU A 66 28.01 -2.30 -4.30
CA LEU A 66 28.70 -2.46 -5.58
C LEU A 66 28.63 -3.90 -6.10
N ALA A 67 28.55 -4.89 -5.22
CA ALA A 67 28.40 -6.30 -5.59
C ALA A 67 27.02 -6.60 -6.24
N LYS A 68 26.03 -5.72 -6.04
CA LYS A 68 24.67 -5.84 -6.59
C LYS A 68 24.51 -5.18 -7.98
N ALA A 69 25.62 -4.63 -8.52
CA ALA A 69 25.60 -4.03 -9.85
C ALA A 69 25.21 -5.08 -10.90
N GLY A 70 24.13 -4.78 -11.67
CA GLY A 70 23.63 -5.69 -12.69
C GLY A 70 22.37 -6.47 -12.30
N THR A 71 21.97 -6.49 -11.01
CA THR A 71 20.66 -7.04 -10.61
C THR A 71 19.56 -6.23 -11.26
N PRO A 72 18.60 -6.88 -11.97
CA PRO A 72 17.51 -6.17 -12.64
C PRO A 72 16.60 -5.46 -11.64
N THR A 73 16.12 -4.29 -12.02
CA THR A 73 15.11 -3.52 -11.28
C THR A 73 13.75 -3.60 -12.00
N MET A 74 12.73 -2.92 -11.48
CA MET A 74 11.34 -2.94 -11.97
C MET A 74 10.59 -4.24 -11.68
N GLY A 75 11.05 -5.06 -10.74
CA GLY A 75 10.36 -6.28 -10.29
C GLY A 75 8.98 -6.01 -9.69
N GLY A 76 8.73 -4.78 -9.26
CA GLY A 76 7.40 -4.33 -8.82
C GLY A 76 6.30 -4.49 -9.87
N ALA A 77 6.64 -4.56 -11.16
CA ALA A 77 5.67 -4.87 -12.20
C ALA A 77 5.06 -6.27 -12.03
N LEU A 78 5.83 -7.26 -11.55
CA LEU A 78 5.31 -8.58 -11.21
C LEU A 78 4.25 -8.50 -10.12
N ILE A 79 4.51 -7.71 -9.08
CA ILE A 79 3.58 -7.50 -7.98
C ILE A 79 2.27 -6.89 -8.49
N LEU A 80 2.37 -5.82 -9.30
CA LEU A 80 1.20 -5.13 -9.86
C LEU A 80 0.34 -6.03 -10.75
N VAL A 81 0.98 -6.77 -11.65
CA VAL A 81 0.28 -7.71 -12.54
C VAL A 81 -0.43 -8.79 -11.71
N SER A 82 0.26 -9.36 -10.71
CA SER A 82 -0.31 -10.38 -9.83
C SER A 82 -1.50 -9.84 -9.04
N ILE A 83 -1.40 -8.64 -8.45
CA ILE A 83 -2.49 -8.00 -7.72
C ILE A 83 -3.66 -7.69 -8.66
N ALA A 84 -3.39 -7.06 -9.81
CA ALA A 84 -4.44 -6.63 -10.73
C ALA A 84 -5.23 -7.83 -11.29
N ILE A 85 -4.55 -8.85 -11.82
CA ILE A 85 -5.21 -10.06 -12.35
C ILE A 85 -6.01 -10.75 -11.25
N THR A 86 -5.42 -10.95 -10.07
CA THR A 86 -6.06 -11.62 -8.95
C THR A 86 -7.29 -10.86 -8.46
N THR A 87 -7.19 -9.53 -8.34
CA THR A 87 -8.32 -8.68 -7.95
C THR A 87 -9.45 -8.74 -8.98
N LEU A 88 -9.15 -8.70 -10.27
CA LEU A 88 -10.16 -8.82 -11.34
C LEU A 88 -10.82 -10.22 -11.34
N LEU A 89 -10.10 -11.27 -10.98
CA LEU A 89 -10.64 -12.64 -10.90
C LEU A 89 -11.55 -12.81 -9.67
N TRP A 90 -11.06 -12.48 -8.47
CA TRP A 90 -11.70 -12.82 -7.20
C TRP A 90 -12.46 -11.69 -6.54
N GLY A 91 -12.18 -10.44 -6.87
CA GLY A 91 -12.91 -9.28 -6.35
C GLY A 91 -14.31 -9.15 -6.93
N ASN A 92 -15.21 -8.58 -6.14
CA ASN A 92 -16.51 -8.14 -6.64
C ASN A 92 -16.35 -6.83 -7.40
N LEU A 93 -16.44 -6.90 -8.73
CA LEU A 93 -16.22 -5.77 -9.63
C LEU A 93 -17.38 -4.75 -9.62
N THR A 94 -18.49 -5.05 -8.95
CA THR A 94 -19.56 -4.06 -8.73
C THR A 94 -19.25 -3.13 -7.56
N ASN A 95 -18.26 -3.50 -6.73
CA ASN A 95 -17.89 -2.73 -5.55
C ASN A 95 -16.93 -1.58 -5.93
N ARG A 96 -17.34 -0.35 -5.62
CA ARG A 96 -16.58 0.87 -5.91
C ARG A 96 -15.21 0.95 -5.18
N PHE A 97 -15.13 0.43 -3.96
CA PHE A 97 -13.88 0.45 -3.18
C PHE A 97 -12.79 -0.40 -3.83
N VAL A 98 -13.17 -1.51 -4.45
CA VAL A 98 -12.25 -2.36 -5.23
C VAL A 98 -11.61 -1.55 -6.35
N TRP A 99 -12.42 -0.79 -7.10
CA TRP A 99 -11.91 0.05 -8.18
C TRP A 99 -11.04 1.20 -7.70
N VAL A 100 -11.41 1.85 -6.59
CA VAL A 100 -10.58 2.95 -6.06
C VAL A 100 -9.20 2.44 -5.68
N VAL A 101 -9.11 1.34 -4.90
CA VAL A 101 -7.82 0.78 -4.51
C VAL A 101 -7.03 0.32 -5.72
N LEU A 102 -7.67 -0.38 -6.66
CA LEU A 102 -7.00 -0.87 -7.87
C LEU A 102 -6.47 0.27 -8.74
N LEU A 103 -7.29 1.30 -8.99
CA LEU A 103 -6.90 2.44 -9.83
C LEU A 103 -5.78 3.27 -9.18
N VAL A 104 -5.85 3.51 -7.86
CA VAL A 104 -4.78 4.20 -7.13
C VAL A 104 -3.49 3.37 -7.19
N THR A 105 -3.57 2.07 -6.95
CA THR A 105 -2.40 1.17 -6.98
C THR A 105 -1.74 1.18 -8.36
N VAL A 106 -2.52 1.00 -9.42
CA VAL A 106 -2.01 0.99 -10.81
C VAL A 106 -1.51 2.39 -11.21
N GLY A 107 -2.21 3.46 -10.81
CA GLY A 107 -1.80 4.83 -11.10
C GLY A 107 -0.45 5.19 -10.49
N PHE A 108 -0.24 4.86 -9.20
CA PHE A 108 1.05 5.08 -8.54
C PHE A 108 2.13 4.16 -9.12
N GLY A 109 1.78 2.93 -9.49
CA GLY A 109 2.67 2.01 -10.19
C GLY A 109 3.09 2.54 -11.55
N ALA A 110 2.18 3.17 -12.31
CA ALA A 110 2.51 3.81 -13.59
C ALA A 110 3.50 4.98 -13.43
N ILE A 111 3.36 5.77 -12.36
CA ILE A 111 4.34 6.82 -12.04
C ILE A 111 5.72 6.20 -11.79
N GLY A 112 5.77 5.14 -10.96
CA GLY A 112 7.01 4.40 -10.70
C GLY A 112 7.59 3.77 -11.97
N TRP A 113 6.75 3.20 -12.83
CA TRP A 113 7.18 2.66 -14.12
C TRP A 113 7.85 3.71 -14.99
N VAL A 114 7.27 4.90 -15.13
CA VAL A 114 7.87 6.00 -15.92
C VAL A 114 9.20 6.44 -15.30
N ASP A 115 9.29 6.48 -13.97
CA ASP A 115 10.53 6.84 -13.27
C ASP A 115 11.64 5.82 -13.52
N ASP A 116 11.38 4.55 -13.28
CA ASP A 116 12.34 3.46 -13.45
C ASP A 116 12.71 3.27 -14.92
N TRP A 117 11.74 3.36 -15.85
CA TRP A 117 11.99 3.30 -17.28
C TRP A 117 12.98 4.38 -17.76
N ARG A 118 12.81 5.62 -17.28
CA ARG A 118 13.75 6.70 -17.60
C ARG A 118 15.15 6.46 -17.04
N LYS A 119 15.25 5.93 -15.83
CA LYS A 119 16.56 5.60 -15.22
C LYS A 119 17.31 4.57 -16.04
N VAL A 120 16.60 3.57 -16.53
CA VAL A 120 17.21 2.40 -17.18
C VAL A 120 17.37 2.59 -18.68
N VAL A 121 16.30 2.87 -19.42
CA VAL A 121 16.32 2.92 -20.89
C VAL A 121 17.02 4.18 -21.39
N HIS A 122 16.76 5.31 -20.77
CA HIS A 122 17.42 6.58 -21.14
C HIS A 122 18.75 6.80 -20.38
N ARG A 123 19.18 5.83 -19.53
CA ARG A 123 20.41 5.92 -18.72
C ARG A 123 20.51 7.24 -17.96
N ASN A 124 19.36 7.78 -17.54
CA ASN A 124 19.29 9.02 -16.79
C ASN A 124 19.14 8.68 -15.30
N PRO A 125 20.21 8.77 -14.50
CA PRO A 125 20.16 8.39 -13.07
C PRO A 125 19.20 9.24 -12.25
N LYS A 126 18.76 10.39 -12.76
CA LYS A 126 17.77 11.27 -12.10
C LYS A 126 16.33 10.83 -12.30
N GLY A 127 16.06 9.95 -13.28
CA GLY A 127 14.70 9.46 -13.56
C GLY A 127 13.69 10.57 -13.89
N LEU A 128 12.49 10.48 -13.30
CA LEU A 128 11.49 11.53 -13.32
C LEU A 128 11.85 12.59 -12.29
N SER A 129 11.79 13.89 -12.67
CA SER A 129 12.11 14.95 -11.70
C SER A 129 11.15 14.87 -10.50
N ALA A 130 11.66 15.17 -9.30
CA ALA A 130 10.88 15.12 -8.05
C ALA A 130 9.59 15.94 -8.12
N ARG A 131 9.61 17.08 -8.84
CA ARG A 131 8.43 17.93 -9.04
C ARG A 131 7.32 17.22 -9.82
N TRP A 132 7.67 16.57 -10.96
CA TRP A 132 6.70 15.83 -11.77
C TRP A 132 6.21 14.57 -11.10
N LYS A 133 7.09 13.86 -10.39
CA LYS A 133 6.71 12.68 -9.59
C LYS A 133 5.68 13.07 -8.53
N PHE A 134 5.97 14.13 -7.76
CA PHE A 134 5.07 14.62 -6.73
C PHE A 134 3.76 15.18 -7.31
N PHE A 135 3.81 15.87 -8.46
CA PHE A 135 2.61 16.38 -9.13
C PHE A 135 1.63 15.26 -9.49
N TRP A 136 2.10 14.19 -10.14
CA TRP A 136 1.23 13.08 -10.53
C TRP A 136 0.72 12.29 -9.33
N GLN A 137 1.55 12.06 -8.31
CA GLN A 137 1.12 11.47 -7.05
C GLN A 137 0.04 12.33 -6.37
N SER A 138 0.22 13.65 -6.36
CA SER A 138 -0.76 14.58 -5.78
C SER A 138 -2.07 14.59 -6.57
N LEU A 139 -2.01 14.53 -7.88
CA LEU A 139 -3.21 14.51 -8.72
C LEU A 139 -4.06 13.26 -8.44
N ILE A 140 -3.43 12.07 -8.45
CA ILE A 140 -4.13 10.81 -8.19
C ILE A 140 -4.59 10.74 -6.74
N GLY A 141 -3.72 11.10 -5.78
CA GLY A 141 -4.04 11.10 -4.35
C GLY A 141 -5.18 12.05 -4.00
N LEU A 142 -5.20 13.25 -4.57
CA LEU A 142 -6.26 14.23 -4.36
C LEU A 142 -7.59 13.79 -5.01
N ALA A 143 -7.54 13.24 -6.22
CA ALA A 143 -8.73 12.69 -6.87
C ALA A 143 -9.35 11.54 -6.04
N ALA A 144 -8.52 10.64 -5.53
CA ALA A 144 -8.96 9.57 -4.62
C ALA A 144 -9.52 10.13 -3.31
N ALA A 145 -8.88 11.16 -2.72
CA ALA A 145 -9.33 11.79 -1.49
C ALA A 145 -10.69 12.47 -1.64
N ILE A 146 -10.90 13.21 -2.71
CA ILE A 146 -12.19 13.84 -3.02
C ILE A 146 -13.26 12.76 -3.24
N TYR A 147 -12.95 11.73 -4.02
CA TYR A 147 -13.90 10.64 -4.24
C TYR A 147 -14.29 9.93 -2.94
N LEU A 148 -13.30 9.61 -2.09
CA LEU A 148 -13.54 8.90 -0.83
C LEU A 148 -14.30 9.76 0.19
N ALA A 149 -14.09 11.07 0.22
CA ALA A 149 -14.81 11.99 1.12
C ALA A 149 -16.33 11.82 1.01
N PHE A 150 -16.84 11.67 -0.20
CA PHE A 150 -18.27 11.52 -0.43
C PHE A 150 -18.72 10.05 -0.50
N SER A 151 -17.88 9.16 -1.02
CA SER A 151 -18.25 7.75 -1.20
C SER A 151 -18.34 6.96 0.13
N VAL A 152 -17.56 7.31 1.16
CA VAL A 152 -17.68 6.69 2.48
C VAL A 152 -19.01 7.07 3.15
N SER A 153 -19.53 8.26 2.86
CA SER A 153 -20.80 8.76 3.40
C SER A 153 -22.02 8.35 2.58
N ALA A 154 -21.84 7.94 1.32
CA ALA A 154 -22.91 7.61 0.39
C ALA A 154 -23.03 6.09 0.20
N PRO A 155 -24.19 5.47 0.42
CA PRO A 155 -24.39 4.04 0.18
C PRO A 155 -24.40 3.68 -1.31
N ASP A 156 -24.80 4.60 -2.20
CA ASP A 156 -24.88 4.38 -3.65
C ASP A 156 -24.34 5.56 -4.48
N ASN A 157 -24.20 5.35 -5.78
CA ASN A 157 -23.68 6.36 -6.71
C ASN A 157 -24.61 7.57 -6.86
N THR A 158 -25.92 7.40 -6.69
CA THR A 158 -26.89 8.49 -6.79
C THR A 158 -26.72 9.45 -5.62
N GLN A 159 -26.54 8.92 -4.42
CA GLN A 159 -26.27 9.73 -3.23
C GLN A 159 -24.89 10.39 -3.29
N PHE A 160 -23.90 9.70 -3.85
CA PHE A 160 -22.57 10.29 -4.11
C PHE A 160 -22.69 11.57 -4.97
N LEU A 161 -23.37 11.49 -6.11
CA LEU A 161 -23.54 12.65 -6.99
C LEU A 161 -24.32 13.78 -6.33
N ARG A 162 -25.35 13.45 -5.53
CA ARG A 162 -26.12 14.44 -4.76
C ARG A 162 -25.25 15.15 -3.71
N LEU A 163 -24.43 14.41 -2.95
CA LEU A 163 -23.55 15.00 -1.97
C LEU A 163 -22.47 15.88 -2.62
N LEU A 164 -21.90 15.42 -3.74
CA LEU A 164 -20.93 16.19 -4.49
C LEU A 164 -21.54 17.49 -5.04
N SER A 165 -22.74 17.43 -5.64
CA SER A 165 -23.44 18.61 -6.15
C SER A 165 -23.84 19.56 -5.02
N ALA A 166 -24.34 19.03 -3.90
CA ALA A 166 -24.68 19.84 -2.73
C ALA A 166 -23.45 20.56 -2.16
N TRP A 167 -22.29 19.91 -2.13
CA TRP A 167 -21.05 20.50 -1.70
C TRP A 167 -20.63 21.68 -2.59
N VAL A 168 -20.74 21.53 -3.90
CA VAL A 168 -20.43 22.63 -4.85
C VAL A 168 -21.43 23.78 -4.70
N VAL A 169 -22.74 23.48 -4.62
CA VAL A 169 -23.80 24.50 -4.51
C VAL A 169 -23.78 25.22 -3.17
N SER A 170 -23.39 24.55 -2.08
CA SER A 170 -23.29 25.15 -0.74
C SER A 170 -22.03 26.03 -0.55
N GLY A 171 -21.25 26.28 -1.61
CA GLY A 171 -20.00 27.02 -1.49
C GLY A 171 -18.89 26.22 -0.78
N PHE A 172 -18.86 24.90 -1.02
CA PHE A 172 -17.88 23.96 -0.47
C PHE A 172 -17.98 23.76 1.06
N ASN A 173 -19.16 23.94 1.62
CA ASN A 173 -19.42 23.78 3.03
C ASN A 173 -20.58 22.77 3.24
N ILE A 174 -20.27 21.53 3.58
CA ILE A 174 -21.21 20.47 3.90
C ILE A 174 -20.63 19.57 5.00
N ASP A 175 -21.49 19.08 5.89
CA ASP A 175 -21.09 18.12 6.91
C ASP A 175 -21.04 16.70 6.34
N LEU A 176 -19.97 16.00 6.65
CA LEU A 176 -19.86 14.57 6.33
C LEU A 176 -20.54 13.72 7.40
N SER A 177 -20.94 12.51 7.00
CA SER A 177 -21.44 11.51 7.94
C SER A 177 -20.41 11.23 9.06
N PRO A 178 -20.85 10.93 10.29
CA PRO A 178 -19.95 10.48 11.37
C PRO A 178 -19.04 9.29 11.00
N LYS A 179 -19.40 8.53 9.98
CA LYS A 179 -18.53 7.47 9.41
C LYS A 179 -17.23 8.01 8.82
N ALA A 180 -17.17 9.29 8.48
CA ALA A 180 -15.97 9.97 7.97
C ALA A 180 -15.09 10.58 9.08
N ASN A 181 -15.46 10.45 10.37
CA ASN A 181 -14.67 10.95 11.46
C ASN A 181 -13.34 10.20 11.61
N LEU A 182 -12.29 10.90 12.04
CA LEU A 182 -11.04 10.27 12.44
C LEU A 182 -11.23 9.50 13.74
N ILE A 183 -10.86 8.23 13.74
CA ILE A 183 -10.99 7.35 14.90
C ILE A 183 -9.66 7.34 15.66
N VAL A 184 -9.73 7.61 16.96
CA VAL A 184 -8.56 7.50 17.83
C VAL A 184 -8.51 6.07 18.41
N PRO A 185 -7.48 5.28 18.09
CA PRO A 185 -7.34 3.93 18.63
C PRO A 185 -7.25 3.98 20.16
N PHE A 186 -7.64 2.88 20.83
CA PHE A 186 -7.70 2.72 22.29
C PHE A 186 -8.81 3.51 23.02
N PHE A 187 -9.49 4.47 22.38
CA PHE A 187 -10.54 5.27 23.01
C PHE A 187 -11.88 5.09 22.28
N LYS A 188 -12.84 4.40 22.93
CA LYS A 188 -14.16 4.06 22.34
C LYS A 188 -14.98 5.25 21.86
N THR A 189 -14.92 6.34 22.61
CA THR A 189 -15.80 7.49 22.45
C THR A 189 -15.14 8.66 21.74
N ILE A 190 -13.83 8.56 21.48
CA ILE A 190 -13.10 9.67 20.88
C ILE A 190 -13.03 9.46 19.36
N SER A 191 -13.87 10.22 18.67
CA SER A 191 -13.78 10.40 17.23
C SER A 191 -13.79 11.89 16.90
N TYR A 192 -12.91 12.31 16.01
CA TYR A 192 -12.77 13.71 15.64
C TYR A 192 -13.43 13.99 14.28
N PRO A 193 -14.42 14.90 14.23
CA PRO A 193 -15.03 15.29 12.97
C PRO A 193 -14.06 16.16 12.18
N LEU A 194 -13.59 15.63 11.04
CA LEU A 194 -12.63 16.32 10.19
C LEU A 194 -13.26 17.36 9.25
N GLY A 195 -14.59 17.24 9.01
CA GLY A 195 -15.23 17.91 7.90
C GLY A 195 -14.72 17.44 6.54
N VAL A 196 -15.25 17.99 5.45
CA VAL A 196 -14.83 17.59 4.09
C VAL A 196 -13.35 17.91 3.84
N TRP A 197 -12.92 19.11 4.16
CA TRP A 197 -11.57 19.58 3.90
C TRP A 197 -10.52 18.84 4.72
N GLY A 198 -10.79 18.63 6.02
CA GLY A 198 -9.89 17.87 6.88
C GLY A 198 -9.79 16.40 6.45
N PHE A 199 -10.91 15.79 6.01
CA PHE A 199 -10.91 14.45 5.45
C PHE A 199 -10.06 14.36 4.17
N ILE A 200 -10.25 15.28 3.22
CA ILE A 200 -9.50 15.31 1.97
C ILE A 200 -8.00 15.49 2.25
N ALA A 201 -7.64 16.45 3.13
CA ALA A 201 -6.25 16.71 3.48
C ALA A 201 -5.59 15.49 4.15
N LEU A 202 -6.26 14.87 5.13
CA LEU A 202 -5.75 13.67 5.80
C LEU A 202 -5.60 12.51 4.82
N THR A 203 -6.63 12.23 4.03
CA THR A 203 -6.62 11.14 3.03
C THR A 203 -5.48 11.32 2.03
N TYR A 204 -5.31 12.53 1.51
CA TYR A 204 -4.20 12.86 0.62
C TYR A 204 -2.85 12.60 1.29
N CYS A 205 -2.65 13.10 2.52
CA CYS A 205 -1.42 12.88 3.27
C CYS A 205 -1.15 11.40 3.54
N VAL A 206 -2.19 10.62 3.86
CA VAL A 206 -2.06 9.18 4.12
C VAL A 206 -1.67 8.45 2.84
N ILE A 207 -2.36 8.66 1.71
CA ILE A 207 -2.07 7.95 0.45
C ILE A 207 -0.67 8.32 -0.07
N VAL A 208 -0.39 9.61 -0.24
CA VAL A 208 0.89 10.07 -0.81
C VAL A 208 2.03 9.83 0.18
N GLY A 209 1.78 10.06 1.47
CA GLY A 209 2.77 9.83 2.53
C GLY A 209 3.18 8.37 2.63
N THR A 210 2.23 7.45 2.71
CA THR A 210 2.53 6.00 2.79
C THR A 210 3.22 5.50 1.52
N SER A 211 2.80 5.99 0.34
CA SER A 211 3.45 5.66 -0.94
C SER A 211 4.94 6.01 -0.92
N ASN A 212 5.28 7.23 -0.53
CA ASN A 212 6.68 7.66 -0.48
C ASN A 212 7.44 7.01 0.70
N ALA A 213 6.76 6.70 1.81
CA ALA A 213 7.39 6.04 2.96
C ALA A 213 7.81 4.60 2.63
N VAL A 214 6.96 3.83 1.95
CA VAL A 214 7.34 2.50 1.45
C VAL A 214 8.49 2.59 0.44
N ASN A 215 8.44 3.58 -0.46
CA ASN A 215 9.51 3.79 -1.45
C ASN A 215 10.86 4.16 -0.80
N LEU A 216 10.87 4.98 0.25
CA LEU A 216 12.10 5.29 1.00
C LEU A 216 12.65 4.08 1.78
N THR A 217 11.78 3.15 2.16
CA THR A 217 12.17 1.94 2.90
C THR A 217 12.73 0.86 1.97
N ASP A 218 12.44 0.92 0.66
CA ASP A 218 12.91 -0.07 -0.34
C ASP A 218 14.38 0.13 -0.71
N GLY A 219 15.25 0.08 0.28
CA GLY A 219 16.71 0.27 0.10
C GLY A 219 17.55 -0.99 0.27
N LEU A 220 17.00 -2.07 0.84
CA LEU A 220 17.68 -3.36 1.07
C LEU A 220 16.81 -4.51 0.59
N ASP A 221 17.44 -5.64 0.23
CA ASP A 221 16.80 -6.83 -0.30
C ASP A 221 15.74 -7.38 0.68
N GLY A 222 14.47 -7.39 0.27
CA GLY A 222 13.35 -7.86 1.07
C GLY A 222 12.85 -6.91 2.16
N LEU A 223 13.52 -5.77 2.39
CA LEU A 223 13.20 -4.89 3.52
C LEU A 223 11.79 -4.33 3.47
N ALA A 224 11.34 -3.78 2.35
CA ALA A 224 10.04 -3.12 2.24
C ALA A 224 8.88 -4.10 2.01
N ILE A 225 9.13 -5.20 1.29
CA ILE A 225 8.04 -6.08 0.85
C ILE A 225 7.39 -6.84 2.00
N MET A 226 8.16 -7.41 2.92
CA MET A 226 7.60 -8.18 4.03
C MET A 226 6.81 -7.32 5.03
N PRO A 227 7.27 -6.14 5.47
CA PRO A 227 6.44 -5.18 6.20
C PRO A 227 5.14 -4.82 5.49
N THR A 228 5.18 -4.63 4.17
CA THR A 228 3.97 -4.37 3.35
C THR A 228 2.98 -5.53 3.41
N VAL A 229 3.46 -6.77 3.31
CA VAL A 229 2.63 -7.99 3.45
C VAL A 229 1.98 -8.05 4.82
N MET A 230 2.75 -7.82 5.88
CA MET A 230 2.24 -7.88 7.26
C MET A 230 1.18 -6.81 7.52
N VAL A 231 1.45 -5.57 7.14
CA VAL A 231 0.50 -4.44 7.29
C VAL A 231 -0.73 -4.66 6.42
N GLY A 232 -0.55 -5.10 5.17
CA GLY A 232 -1.64 -5.42 4.26
C GLY A 232 -2.56 -6.52 4.78
N ALA A 233 -2.00 -7.60 5.34
CA ALA A 233 -2.75 -8.68 5.96
C ALA A 233 -3.57 -8.17 7.17
N ALA A 234 -2.98 -7.34 8.03
CA ALA A 234 -3.69 -6.73 9.16
C ALA A 234 -4.82 -5.81 8.70
N LEU A 235 -4.60 -4.96 7.70
CA LEU A 235 -5.65 -4.13 7.10
C LEU A 235 -6.78 -4.98 6.50
N GLY A 236 -6.47 -6.17 5.96
CA GLY A 236 -7.47 -7.14 5.51
C GLY A 236 -8.39 -7.60 6.64
N ILE A 237 -7.86 -7.82 7.86
CA ILE A 237 -8.64 -8.13 9.05
C ILE A 237 -9.57 -6.95 9.39
N PHE A 238 -9.04 -5.72 9.42
CA PHE A 238 -9.87 -4.53 9.66
C PHE A 238 -10.95 -4.37 8.59
N ALA A 239 -10.64 -4.60 7.32
CA ALA A 239 -11.61 -4.53 6.22
C ALA A 239 -12.75 -5.55 6.40
N TYR A 240 -12.44 -6.77 6.78
CA TYR A 240 -13.43 -7.80 7.07
C TYR A 240 -14.34 -7.41 8.24
N VAL A 241 -13.74 -6.96 9.34
CA VAL A 241 -14.46 -6.63 10.57
C VAL A 241 -15.35 -5.40 10.40
N THR A 242 -14.85 -4.33 9.76
CA THR A 242 -15.62 -3.09 9.56
C THR A 242 -16.78 -3.25 8.57
N SER A 243 -16.72 -4.26 7.71
CA SER A 243 -17.79 -4.52 6.75
C SER A 243 -19.00 -5.25 7.34
N ARG A 244 -18.85 -5.89 8.48
CA ARG A 244 -19.89 -6.70 9.13
C ARG A 244 -20.51 -5.94 10.29
N ALA A 245 -21.84 -5.81 10.27
CA ALA A 245 -22.57 -5.07 11.30
C ALA A 245 -22.41 -5.67 12.71
N ASP A 246 -22.36 -7.01 12.81
CA ASP A 246 -22.16 -7.76 14.05
C ASP A 246 -20.79 -7.46 14.68
N PHE A 247 -19.70 -7.62 13.90
CA PHE A 247 -18.35 -7.38 14.39
C PHE A 247 -18.06 -5.89 14.61
N SER A 248 -18.47 -5.03 13.69
CA SER A 248 -18.23 -3.58 13.85
C SER A 248 -18.97 -3.03 15.07
N GLY A 249 -20.22 -3.47 15.32
CA GLY A 249 -20.96 -3.10 16.50
C GLY A 249 -20.32 -3.60 17.81
N TYR A 250 -19.87 -4.88 17.83
CA TYR A 250 -19.20 -5.46 19.01
C TYR A 250 -17.86 -4.78 19.33
N LEU A 251 -17.11 -4.38 18.29
CA LEU A 251 -15.79 -3.76 18.42
C LEU A 251 -15.82 -2.22 18.42
N PHE A 252 -17.01 -1.62 18.38
CA PHE A 252 -17.20 -0.16 18.34
C PHE A 252 -16.47 0.51 17.15
N LEU A 253 -16.40 -0.20 16.04
CA LEU A 253 -15.88 0.31 14.78
C LEU A 253 -17.01 0.87 13.91
N PRO A 254 -16.73 1.83 13.00
CA PRO A 254 -17.74 2.26 12.05
C PRO A 254 -18.08 1.10 11.10
N HIS A 255 -19.37 0.86 10.93
CA HIS A 255 -19.85 -0.09 9.92
C HIS A 255 -19.73 0.52 8.52
N ILE A 256 -18.88 -0.05 7.67
CA ILE A 256 -18.62 0.39 6.30
C ILE A 256 -19.02 -0.73 5.33
N PRO A 257 -20.27 -0.75 4.85
CA PRO A 257 -20.73 -1.77 3.93
C PRO A 257 -19.87 -1.81 2.67
N GLY A 258 -19.49 -3.01 2.24
CA GLY A 258 -18.66 -3.22 1.07
C GLY A 258 -17.14 -3.14 1.31
N ALA A 259 -16.67 -2.62 2.45
CA ALA A 259 -15.23 -2.62 2.76
C ALA A 259 -14.63 -4.03 2.83
N GLY A 260 -15.44 -5.05 3.12
CA GLY A 260 -15.00 -6.45 3.19
C GLY A 260 -14.36 -6.98 1.90
N GLU A 261 -14.75 -6.44 0.74
CA GLU A 261 -14.11 -6.83 -0.53
C GLU A 261 -12.61 -6.47 -0.57
N LEU A 262 -12.18 -5.49 0.22
CA LEU A 262 -10.77 -5.14 0.34
C LEU A 262 -9.93 -6.26 0.99
N THR A 263 -10.56 -7.18 1.75
CA THR A 263 -9.87 -8.37 2.26
C THR A 263 -9.33 -9.23 1.13
N VAL A 264 -10.04 -9.30 -0.01
CA VAL A 264 -9.59 -10.02 -1.21
C VAL A 264 -8.36 -9.33 -1.82
N ILE A 265 -8.36 -8.00 -1.87
CA ILE A 265 -7.19 -7.23 -2.36
C ILE A 265 -6.01 -7.38 -1.40
N CYS A 266 -6.24 -7.34 -0.09
CA CYS A 266 -5.20 -7.58 0.91
C CYS A 266 -4.61 -9.00 0.77
N GLY A 267 -5.45 -10.00 0.49
CA GLY A 267 -5.00 -11.36 0.14
C GLY A 267 -4.14 -11.37 -1.13
N ALA A 268 -4.54 -10.64 -2.18
CA ALA A 268 -3.75 -10.50 -3.40
C ALA A 268 -2.40 -9.80 -3.14
N ILE A 269 -2.38 -8.75 -2.31
CA ILE A 269 -1.14 -8.06 -1.89
C ILE A 269 -0.23 -9.04 -1.13
N ALA A 270 -0.78 -9.81 -0.20
CA ALA A 270 -0.01 -10.80 0.57
C ALA A 270 0.57 -11.88 -0.34
N GLY A 271 -0.23 -12.46 -1.23
CA GLY A 271 0.24 -13.48 -2.16
C GLY A 271 1.28 -12.98 -3.16
N ALA A 272 1.03 -11.81 -3.77
CA ALA A 272 1.98 -11.18 -4.70
C ALA A 272 3.28 -10.77 -4.00
N GLY A 273 3.17 -10.22 -2.78
CA GLY A 273 4.32 -9.81 -1.98
C GLY A 273 5.18 -10.99 -1.54
N LEU A 274 4.59 -12.07 -1.05
CA LEU A 274 5.32 -13.30 -0.69
C LEU A 274 5.94 -13.96 -1.93
N GLY A 275 5.22 -13.98 -3.06
CA GLY A 275 5.75 -14.50 -4.31
C GLY A 275 6.90 -13.66 -4.88
N PHE A 276 6.84 -12.36 -4.72
CA PHE A 276 7.95 -11.46 -5.06
C PHE A 276 9.13 -11.62 -4.11
N LEU A 277 8.88 -11.76 -2.80
CA LEU A 277 9.92 -11.96 -1.79
C LEU A 277 10.79 -13.19 -2.08
N TRP A 278 10.22 -14.22 -2.69
CA TRP A 278 10.98 -15.42 -3.11
C TRP A 278 12.18 -15.07 -4.00
N PHE A 279 12.03 -14.05 -4.84
CA PHE A 279 13.08 -13.58 -5.75
C PHE A 279 13.84 -12.35 -5.20
N ASN A 280 13.27 -11.65 -4.23
CA ASN A 280 13.85 -10.42 -3.67
C ASN A 280 14.51 -10.64 -2.29
N ALA A 281 14.47 -11.88 -1.72
CA ALA A 281 15.21 -12.21 -0.52
C ALA A 281 16.71 -12.16 -0.78
N TYR A 282 17.48 -11.72 0.25
CA TYR A 282 18.94 -11.60 0.13
C TYR A 282 19.65 -12.93 -0.16
N PRO A 283 20.53 -13.03 -1.17
CA PRO A 283 20.84 -12.01 -2.20
C PRO A 283 19.74 -11.96 -3.28
N ALA A 284 19.24 -10.74 -3.60
CA ALA A 284 18.10 -10.57 -4.48
C ALA A 284 18.42 -10.86 -5.96
N ASP A 285 17.54 -11.63 -6.62
CA ASP A 285 17.54 -11.83 -8.06
C ASP A 285 16.94 -10.66 -8.84
N VAL A 286 16.10 -9.84 -8.17
CA VAL A 286 15.42 -8.68 -8.75
C VAL A 286 15.06 -7.67 -7.68
N PHE A 287 15.21 -6.37 -7.99
CA PHE A 287 14.78 -5.27 -7.12
C PHE A 287 13.35 -4.83 -7.46
N MET A 288 12.61 -4.39 -6.42
CA MET A 288 11.22 -3.95 -6.56
C MET A 288 11.12 -2.68 -7.42
N GLY A 289 11.94 -1.70 -7.12
CA GLY A 289 11.94 -0.40 -7.79
C GLY A 289 10.74 0.47 -7.41
N ASP A 290 10.71 1.67 -7.98
CA ASP A 290 9.66 2.65 -7.72
C ASP A 290 8.27 2.17 -8.16
N VAL A 291 8.22 1.27 -9.15
CA VAL A 291 6.96 0.64 -9.64
C VAL A 291 6.20 -0.03 -8.51
N GLY A 292 6.87 -0.92 -7.79
CA GLY A 292 6.23 -1.69 -6.72
C GLY A 292 6.06 -0.89 -5.43
N ALA A 293 7.12 -0.19 -5.03
CA ALA A 293 7.16 0.52 -3.76
C ALA A 293 6.08 1.62 -3.66
N LEU A 294 5.96 2.46 -4.69
CA LEU A 294 4.94 3.52 -4.72
C LEU A 294 3.53 2.94 -4.76
N ALA A 295 3.32 1.91 -5.56
CA ALA A 295 2.01 1.29 -5.72
C ALA A 295 1.52 0.63 -4.44
N LEU A 296 2.37 -0.16 -3.79
CA LEU A 296 2.04 -0.86 -2.56
C LEU A 296 1.75 0.11 -1.42
N GLY A 297 2.59 1.13 -1.25
CA GLY A 297 2.36 2.15 -0.23
C GLY A 297 1.05 2.91 -0.45
N ALA A 298 0.73 3.28 -1.70
CA ALA A 298 -0.54 3.93 -2.04
C ALA A 298 -1.75 3.00 -1.80
N ALA A 299 -1.61 1.71 -2.11
CA ALA A 299 -2.64 0.71 -1.82
C ALA A 299 -2.94 0.62 -0.31
N LEU A 300 -1.89 0.47 0.53
CA LEU A 300 -2.05 0.41 1.99
C LEU A 300 -2.72 1.67 2.53
N GLY A 301 -2.26 2.86 2.09
CA GLY A 301 -2.86 4.14 2.49
C GLY A 301 -4.33 4.24 2.11
N THR A 302 -4.68 3.86 0.88
CA THR A 302 -6.06 3.89 0.38
C THR A 302 -6.97 2.93 1.16
N ILE A 303 -6.51 1.70 1.40
CA ILE A 303 -7.26 0.71 2.18
C ILE A 303 -7.48 1.23 3.60
N ALA A 304 -6.45 1.74 4.27
CA ALA A 304 -6.55 2.26 5.64
C ALA A 304 -7.56 3.40 5.77
N VAL A 305 -7.60 4.32 4.80
CA VAL A 305 -8.60 5.40 4.77
C VAL A 305 -10.02 4.85 4.59
N ILE A 306 -10.22 3.87 3.70
CA ILE A 306 -11.55 3.29 3.49
C ILE A 306 -12.05 2.60 4.76
N VAL A 307 -11.18 1.86 5.47
CA VAL A 307 -11.53 1.16 6.71
C VAL A 307 -11.43 2.04 7.97
N ARG A 308 -11.12 3.34 7.83
CA ARG A 308 -11.00 4.34 8.90
C ARG A 308 -9.94 3.97 9.94
N GLN A 309 -8.82 3.44 9.50
CA GLN A 309 -7.70 3.01 10.35
C GLN A 309 -6.41 3.77 10.05
N GLU A 310 -6.50 5.08 9.83
CA GLU A 310 -5.37 5.93 9.43
C GLU A 310 -4.30 5.98 10.51
N ILE A 311 -4.71 6.19 11.78
CA ILE A 311 -3.78 6.20 12.92
C ILE A 311 -3.22 4.80 13.18
N VAL A 312 -4.03 3.76 13.02
CA VAL A 312 -3.57 2.38 13.18
C VAL A 312 -2.56 2.02 12.09
N LEU A 313 -2.77 2.48 10.84
CA LEU A 313 -1.77 2.34 9.78
C LEU A 313 -0.44 3.01 10.16
N PHE A 314 -0.48 4.22 10.74
CA PHE A 314 0.72 4.92 11.21
C PHE A 314 1.48 4.09 12.25
N ILE A 315 0.76 3.40 13.15
CA ILE A 315 1.34 2.52 14.17
C ILE A 315 1.92 1.25 13.51
N MET A 316 1.10 0.49 12.75
CA MET A 316 1.51 -0.75 12.12
C MET A 316 2.65 -0.54 11.11
N GLY A 317 2.59 0.56 10.37
CA GLY A 317 3.60 1.00 9.42
C GLY A 317 4.75 1.77 10.06
N GLY A 318 4.96 1.68 11.38
CA GLY A 318 5.94 2.49 12.10
C GLY A 318 7.37 2.37 11.57
N VAL A 319 7.75 1.25 10.98
CA VAL A 319 9.04 1.12 10.28
C VAL A 319 9.11 2.09 9.10
N PHE A 320 8.10 2.16 8.25
CA PHE A 320 8.03 3.10 7.13
C PHE A 320 8.05 4.56 7.62
N VAL A 321 7.35 4.81 8.74
CA VAL A 321 7.30 6.14 9.36
C VAL A 321 8.67 6.56 9.86
N VAL A 322 9.37 5.70 10.61
CA VAL A 322 10.68 6.01 11.19
C VAL A 322 11.74 6.19 10.09
N GLU A 323 11.71 5.36 9.05
CA GLU A 323 12.56 5.52 7.86
C GLU A 323 12.38 6.90 7.21
N THR A 324 11.13 7.28 6.97
CA THR A 324 10.79 8.58 6.38
C THR A 324 11.20 9.74 7.29
N LEU A 325 10.87 9.66 8.58
CA LEU A 325 11.24 10.69 9.55
C LEU A 325 12.76 10.85 9.65
N SER A 326 13.52 9.77 9.55
CA SER A 326 14.99 9.83 9.57
C SER A 326 15.53 10.67 8.40
N VAL A 327 14.93 10.55 7.22
CA VAL A 327 15.29 11.36 6.04
C VAL A 327 14.90 12.83 6.26
N ILE A 328 13.68 13.10 6.74
CA ILE A 328 13.21 14.45 7.00
C ILE A 328 14.12 15.15 8.02
N VAL A 329 14.40 14.50 9.15
CA VAL A 329 15.28 15.03 10.21
C VAL A 329 16.69 15.27 9.69
N GLN A 330 17.26 14.31 8.94
CA GLN A 330 18.58 14.45 8.35
C GLN A 330 18.69 15.65 7.41
N VAL A 331 17.74 15.77 6.48
CA VAL A 331 17.71 16.89 5.50
C VAL A 331 17.49 18.22 6.19
N ALA A 332 16.57 18.28 7.15
CA ALA A 332 16.31 19.51 7.92
C ALA A 332 17.53 19.93 8.71
N SER A 333 18.16 19.01 9.47
CA SER A 333 19.37 19.30 10.25
C SER A 333 20.52 19.79 9.35
N PHE A 334 20.75 19.08 8.23
CA PHE A 334 21.83 19.45 7.32
C PHE A 334 21.62 20.84 6.69
N LYS A 335 20.38 21.16 6.29
CA LYS A 335 20.06 22.50 5.74
C LYS A 335 20.14 23.63 6.76
N LEU A 336 19.76 23.36 8.02
CA LEU A 336 19.72 24.39 9.07
C LEU A 336 21.05 24.57 9.80
N THR A 337 21.80 23.48 10.01
CA THR A 337 22.99 23.48 10.87
C THR A 337 24.27 23.04 10.17
N GLY A 338 24.21 22.54 8.93
CA GLY A 338 25.33 21.91 8.23
C GLY A 338 25.79 20.55 8.81
N LYS A 339 25.11 20.05 9.85
CA LYS A 339 25.50 18.81 10.54
C LYS A 339 24.54 17.65 10.25
N ARG A 340 25.10 16.46 10.13
CA ARG A 340 24.34 15.21 9.99
C ARG A 340 23.95 14.66 11.36
N VAL A 341 22.67 14.28 11.55
CA VAL A 341 22.18 13.57 12.75
C VAL A 341 22.52 12.10 12.69
N PHE A 342 22.28 11.47 11.54
CA PHE A 342 22.58 10.07 11.30
C PHE A 342 23.81 9.95 10.40
N ARG A 343 24.54 8.82 10.47
CA ARG A 343 25.66 8.53 9.56
C ARG A 343 25.20 8.60 8.10
N MET A 344 24.03 8.03 7.83
CA MET A 344 23.30 8.10 6.56
C MET A 344 21.81 7.97 6.84
N ALA A 345 20.94 8.51 6.00
CA ALA A 345 19.50 8.30 6.00
C ALA A 345 19.10 7.76 4.62
N PRO A 346 18.08 6.89 4.55
CA PRO A 346 17.22 6.37 5.62
C PRO A 346 17.95 5.52 6.68
N LEU A 347 17.21 5.16 7.77
CA LEU A 347 17.81 4.60 8.99
C LEU A 347 18.47 3.24 8.79
N HIS A 348 17.98 2.41 7.86
CA HIS A 348 18.62 1.12 7.53
C HIS A 348 20.09 1.30 7.13
N HIS A 349 20.44 2.29 6.31
CA HIS A 349 21.83 2.59 5.96
C HIS A 349 22.66 3.06 7.14
N HIS A 350 22.05 3.74 8.13
CA HIS A 350 22.74 4.10 9.34
C HIS A 350 23.24 2.87 10.12
N TYR A 351 22.42 1.80 10.19
CA TYR A 351 22.78 0.55 10.85
C TYR A 351 23.83 -0.25 10.06
N GLU A 352 23.75 -0.26 8.71
CA GLU A 352 24.79 -0.85 7.87
C GLU A 352 26.15 -0.18 8.12
N LEU A 353 26.19 1.17 8.15
CA LEU A 353 27.40 1.94 8.46
C LEU A 353 27.86 1.81 9.92
N LYS A 354 27.04 1.25 10.82
CA LYS A 354 27.43 0.81 12.16
C LYS A 354 28.02 -0.60 12.19
N GLY A 355 28.02 -1.31 11.05
CA GLY A 355 28.61 -2.65 10.93
C GLY A 355 27.61 -3.80 11.05
N TRP A 356 26.29 -3.52 11.01
CA TRP A 356 25.28 -4.59 10.92
C TRP A 356 25.26 -5.17 9.50
N LYS A 357 25.16 -6.49 9.40
CA LYS A 357 24.98 -7.15 8.11
C LYS A 357 23.57 -6.84 7.56
N GLU A 358 23.45 -6.72 6.25
CA GLU A 358 22.18 -6.40 5.58
C GLU A 358 21.03 -7.30 6.04
N ASN A 359 21.21 -8.61 6.02
CA ASN A 359 20.21 -9.57 6.45
C ASN A 359 19.79 -9.40 7.93
N GLN A 360 20.72 -8.95 8.80
CA GLN A 360 20.38 -8.65 10.20
C GLN A 360 19.49 -7.41 10.32
N VAL A 361 19.76 -6.37 9.51
CA VAL A 361 18.91 -5.18 9.47
C VAL A 361 17.52 -5.58 9.03
N VAL A 362 17.40 -6.27 7.90
CA VAL A 362 16.14 -6.70 7.29
C VAL A 362 15.29 -7.53 8.26
N VAL A 363 15.86 -8.60 8.84
CA VAL A 363 15.11 -9.49 9.76
C VAL A 363 14.68 -8.75 11.03
N ARG A 364 15.52 -7.87 11.59
CA ARG A 364 15.15 -7.07 12.77
C ARG A 364 14.02 -6.11 12.48
N PHE A 365 14.01 -5.49 11.30
CA PHE A 365 12.92 -4.59 10.89
C PHE A 365 11.61 -5.37 10.65
N TRP A 366 11.69 -6.61 10.13
CA TRP A 366 10.52 -7.49 10.05
C TRP A 366 9.95 -7.81 11.43
N ILE A 367 10.82 -8.14 12.41
CA ILE A 367 10.40 -8.42 13.79
C ILE A 367 9.74 -7.19 14.40
N ILE A 368 10.32 -6.00 14.23
CA ILE A 368 9.74 -4.74 14.70
C ILE A 368 8.38 -4.51 14.05
N THR A 369 8.27 -4.70 12.73
CA THR A 369 6.99 -4.57 12.03
C THR A 369 5.95 -5.54 12.57
N MET A 370 6.32 -6.80 12.80
CA MET A 370 5.42 -7.81 13.38
C MET A 370 4.88 -7.35 14.75
N LEU A 371 5.77 -6.84 15.63
CA LEU A 371 5.35 -6.31 16.93
C LEU A 371 4.39 -5.12 16.79
N LEU A 372 4.68 -4.20 15.88
CA LEU A 372 3.82 -3.04 15.61
C LEU A 372 2.47 -3.44 15.01
N VAL A 373 2.45 -4.44 14.14
CA VAL A 373 1.22 -5.01 13.58
C VAL A 373 0.38 -5.67 14.67
N LEU A 374 0.98 -6.47 15.55
CA LEU A 374 0.27 -7.06 16.69
C LEU A 374 -0.27 -5.98 17.64
N PHE A 375 0.51 -4.94 17.89
CA PHE A 375 0.07 -3.79 18.68
C PHE A 375 -1.10 -3.05 17.99
N GLY A 376 -1.03 -2.83 16.68
CA GLY A 376 -2.13 -2.27 15.90
C GLY A 376 -3.39 -3.14 15.94
N LEU A 377 -3.25 -4.48 15.80
CA LEU A 377 -4.39 -5.41 15.91
C LEU A 377 -4.99 -5.45 17.33
N SER A 378 -4.20 -5.22 18.37
CA SER A 378 -4.73 -5.15 19.73
C SER A 378 -5.75 -4.01 19.92
N THR A 379 -5.66 -2.96 19.09
CA THR A 379 -6.65 -1.86 19.10
C THR A 379 -8.06 -2.31 18.74
N LEU A 380 -8.25 -3.47 18.09
CA LEU A 380 -9.57 -4.02 17.81
C LEU A 380 -10.37 -4.28 19.09
N LYS A 381 -9.71 -4.70 20.17
CA LYS A 381 -10.38 -5.07 21.42
C LYS A 381 -10.11 -4.10 22.57
N LEU A 382 -8.98 -3.43 22.57
CA LEU A 382 -8.60 -2.46 23.62
C LEU A 382 -9.24 -1.09 23.35
N ARG A 383 -10.57 -1.07 23.33
CA ARG A 383 -11.37 0.15 23.14
C ARG A 383 -12.39 0.31 24.23
#